data_b794697038248757661c64102f4250e8
#
_entry.id   b794697038248757661c64102f4250e8
#
_cell.length_a   1.000
_cell.length_b   1.000
_cell.length_c   1.000
_cell.angle_alpha   90.00
_cell.angle_beta   90.00
_cell.angle_gamma   90.00
#
_symmetry.space_group_name_H-M   'P 1'
#
loop_
_entity.id
_entity.type
_entity.pdbx_description
1 polymer ?
#
loop_
_entity_poly.entity_id
_entity_poly.type
_entity_poly.pdbx_seq_one_letter_code
_entity_poly.pdbx_strand_id
1 'polypeptide(L)'
;PKGDLPTTTESILEAGANYWPLAMARELDDAIMHLSFNELELGTWVLRTSGDADQVFAIDQTLVQNQDYWLVREIILNLKRVFKRLDLVSRSLVALIEPGSCFTGTLLELVLAADRSYMLDGSFEDKDDNPAMLCPTEMNFGALPMCNNLTRIQTRFIDDPENVENVRNEIDKNLDAAVANELGLVTFIPDEIDWEEEVRIAVEER
;
A
#
# COMPACT_ATOMS: atom_id res chain seq x y z
N PRO A 1 6.26 4.65 -10.98
CA PRO A 1 6.60 5.82 -11.76
C PRO A 1 7.62 5.47 -12.87
N LYS A 2 7.66 6.26 -13.96
CA LYS A 2 8.63 6.09 -15.05
C LYS A 2 9.36 7.40 -15.26
N GLY A 3 10.71 7.37 -15.28
CA GLY A 3 11.55 8.54 -15.52
C GLY A 3 12.11 9.18 -14.24
N ASP A 4 12.73 10.35 -14.40
CA ASP A 4 13.32 11.10 -13.28
C ASP A 4 12.22 11.61 -12.35
N LEU A 5 12.39 11.37 -11.05
CA LEU A 5 11.42 11.77 -10.03
C LEU A 5 11.62 13.25 -9.67
N PRO A 6 10.54 14.06 -9.67
CA PRO A 6 10.57 15.38 -9.08
C PRO A 6 10.87 15.32 -7.59
N THR A 7 11.95 15.96 -7.15
CA THR A 7 12.41 15.96 -5.74
C THR A 7 12.39 17.35 -5.10
N THR A 8 12.23 18.41 -5.91
CA THR A 8 12.15 19.78 -5.41
C THR A 8 10.75 20.35 -5.57
N THR A 9 10.39 21.33 -4.77
CA THR A 9 9.09 22.01 -4.85
C THR A 9 8.80 22.60 -6.21
N GLU A 10 9.83 23.11 -6.90
CA GLU A 10 9.74 23.67 -8.25
C GLU A 10 9.43 22.58 -9.27
N SER A 11 10.17 21.46 -9.24
CA SER A 11 9.93 20.34 -10.16
C SER A 11 8.59 19.64 -9.90
N ILE A 12 8.12 19.57 -8.64
CA ILE A 12 6.79 19.08 -8.30
C ILE A 12 5.70 20.00 -8.87
N LEU A 13 5.89 21.32 -8.76
CA LEU A 13 4.96 22.29 -9.31
C LEU A 13 4.91 22.23 -10.85
N GLU A 14 6.07 22.09 -11.51
CA GLU A 14 6.17 21.92 -12.95
C GLU A 14 5.49 20.64 -13.44
N ALA A 15 5.68 19.52 -12.73
CA ALA A 15 5.00 18.26 -13.03
C ALA A 15 3.47 18.38 -12.83
N GLY A 16 3.02 19.17 -11.88
CA GLY A 16 1.63 19.49 -11.63
C GLY A 16 0.74 18.26 -11.50
N ALA A 17 -0.29 18.16 -12.33
CA ALA A 17 -1.23 17.04 -12.33
C ALA A 17 -0.61 15.68 -12.75
N ASN A 18 0.56 15.72 -13.39
CA ASN A 18 1.29 14.51 -13.81
C ASN A 18 2.27 14.02 -12.72
N TYR A 19 2.43 14.76 -11.61
CA TYR A 19 3.21 14.26 -10.49
C TYR A 19 2.61 12.95 -9.99
N TRP A 20 3.42 11.89 -9.99
CA TRP A 20 2.92 10.53 -9.82
C TRP A 20 1.98 10.31 -8.62
N PRO A 21 2.25 10.82 -7.38
CA PRO A 21 1.34 10.61 -6.27
C PRO A 21 -0.06 11.21 -6.50
N LEU A 22 -0.12 12.35 -7.16
CA LEU A 22 -1.40 12.98 -7.49
C LEU A 22 -2.13 12.24 -8.62
N ALA A 23 -1.40 11.84 -9.67
CA ALA A 23 -1.97 11.06 -10.77
C ALA A 23 -2.49 9.71 -10.26
N MET A 24 -1.67 8.98 -9.48
CA MET A 24 -2.05 7.69 -8.88
C MET A 24 -3.28 7.83 -7.96
N ALA A 25 -3.31 8.84 -7.09
CA ALA A 25 -4.46 9.07 -6.22
C ALA A 25 -5.75 9.31 -7.01
N ARG A 26 -5.69 10.06 -8.11
CA ARG A 26 -6.85 10.34 -8.97
C ARG A 26 -7.33 9.09 -9.70
N GLU A 27 -6.40 8.30 -10.23
CA GLU A 27 -6.73 7.03 -10.91
C GLU A 27 -7.31 6.00 -9.92
N LEU A 28 -6.75 5.91 -8.72
CA LEU A 28 -7.29 5.06 -7.67
C LEU A 28 -8.69 5.51 -7.23
N ASP A 29 -8.91 6.82 -7.07
CA ASP A 29 -10.22 7.37 -6.73
C ASP A 29 -11.26 7.06 -7.81
N ASP A 30 -10.90 7.23 -9.07
CA ASP A 30 -11.78 6.90 -10.22
C ASP A 30 -12.10 5.40 -10.27
N ALA A 31 -11.09 4.54 -10.07
CA ALA A 31 -11.27 3.09 -10.02
C ALA A 31 -12.22 2.68 -8.87
N ILE A 32 -12.03 3.21 -7.65
CA ILE A 32 -12.89 2.94 -6.51
C ILE A 32 -14.34 3.34 -6.82
N MET A 33 -14.54 4.52 -7.41
CA MET A 33 -15.88 5.04 -7.75
C MET A 33 -16.50 4.18 -8.87
N HIS A 34 -15.74 3.88 -9.92
CA HIS A 34 -16.23 3.05 -11.04
C HIS A 34 -16.68 1.66 -10.57
N LEU A 35 -15.81 0.96 -9.83
CA LEU A 35 -16.11 -0.38 -9.32
C LEU A 35 -17.26 -0.37 -8.31
N SER A 36 -17.37 0.68 -7.48
CA SER A 36 -18.44 0.76 -6.48
C SER A 36 -19.82 1.01 -7.08
N PHE A 37 -19.92 1.76 -8.18
CA PHE A 37 -21.20 2.20 -8.72
C PHE A 37 -21.60 1.53 -10.04
N ASN A 38 -20.63 1.06 -10.82
CA ASN A 38 -20.91 0.47 -12.12
C ASN A 38 -20.76 -1.06 -12.15
N GLU A 39 -19.99 -1.63 -11.21
CA GLU A 39 -19.71 -3.06 -11.16
C GLU A 39 -20.29 -3.67 -9.86
N LEU A 40 -21.62 -3.62 -9.76
CA LEU A 40 -22.34 -4.00 -8.52
C LEU A 40 -22.24 -5.48 -8.19
N GLU A 41 -22.00 -6.33 -9.18
CA GLU A 41 -21.90 -7.78 -9.02
C GLU A 41 -20.53 -8.24 -8.50
N LEU A 42 -19.52 -7.36 -8.52
CA LEU A 42 -18.18 -7.69 -8.03
C LEU A 42 -18.15 -7.62 -6.49
N GLY A 43 -18.04 -8.77 -5.85
CA GLY A 43 -17.98 -8.90 -4.37
C GLY A 43 -16.57 -8.71 -3.79
N THR A 44 -15.54 -8.99 -4.57
CA THR A 44 -14.13 -8.99 -4.12
C THR A 44 -13.26 -8.15 -5.05
N TRP A 45 -12.39 -7.34 -4.49
CA TRP A 45 -11.35 -6.62 -5.21
C TRP A 45 -9.98 -7.13 -4.81
N VAL A 46 -9.16 -7.44 -5.80
CA VAL A 46 -7.78 -7.88 -5.59
C VAL A 46 -6.84 -6.70 -5.81
N LEU A 47 -6.06 -6.39 -4.79
CA LEU A 47 -5.10 -5.29 -4.79
C LEU A 47 -3.70 -5.86 -5.09
N ARG A 48 -3.13 -5.43 -6.20
CA ARG A 48 -1.76 -5.76 -6.61
C ARG A 48 -0.99 -4.50 -6.96
N THR A 49 0.30 -4.52 -6.76
CA THR A 49 1.20 -3.47 -7.24
C THR A 49 2.30 -4.09 -8.10
N SER A 50 2.83 -3.33 -9.02
CA SER A 50 3.97 -3.73 -9.82
C SER A 50 4.83 -2.50 -10.10
N GLY A 51 6.13 -2.60 -9.86
CA GLY A 51 7.05 -1.49 -10.10
C GLY A 51 8.27 -1.52 -9.19
N ASP A 52 8.89 -0.37 -9.09
CA ASP A 52 10.12 -0.16 -8.34
C ASP A 52 9.79 0.41 -6.94
N ALA A 53 10.02 -0.39 -5.90
CA ALA A 53 9.78 -0.04 -4.51
C ALA A 53 10.66 1.14 -4.06
N ASP A 54 11.91 1.22 -4.54
CA ASP A 54 12.83 2.29 -4.20
C ASP A 54 12.35 3.64 -4.73
N GLN A 55 11.71 3.65 -5.90
CA GLN A 55 11.09 4.87 -6.43
C GLN A 55 9.89 5.32 -5.60
N VAL A 56 9.04 4.40 -5.13
CA VAL A 56 7.93 4.73 -4.23
C VAL A 56 8.46 5.29 -2.92
N PHE A 57 9.49 4.66 -2.36
CA PHE A 57 10.18 5.11 -1.16
C PHE A 57 10.73 6.54 -1.31
N ALA A 58 11.45 6.82 -2.40
CA ALA A 58 12.02 8.15 -2.66
C ALA A 58 10.93 9.24 -2.81
N ILE A 59 9.77 8.88 -3.39
CA ILE A 59 8.62 9.77 -3.50
C ILE A 59 8.05 10.06 -2.10
N ASP A 60 7.84 9.04 -1.28
CA ASP A 60 7.33 9.21 0.08
C ASP A 60 8.25 10.10 0.91
N GLN A 61 9.55 9.89 0.84
CA GLN A 61 10.52 10.78 1.48
C GLN A 61 10.40 12.23 0.98
N THR A 62 10.22 12.42 -0.33
CA THR A 62 10.02 13.76 -0.92
C THR A 62 8.75 14.42 -0.39
N LEU A 63 7.65 13.67 -0.26
CA LEU A 63 6.39 14.17 0.30
C LEU A 63 6.55 14.58 1.77
N VAL A 64 7.19 13.74 2.58
CA VAL A 64 7.44 14.03 4.01
C VAL A 64 8.32 15.27 4.19
N GLN A 65 9.43 15.36 3.43
CA GLN A 65 10.37 16.47 3.52
C GLN A 65 9.77 17.82 3.10
N ASN A 66 8.80 17.80 2.19
CA ASN A 66 8.19 19.01 1.62
C ASN A 66 6.73 19.22 2.08
N GLN A 67 6.27 18.55 3.14
CA GLN A 67 4.87 18.56 3.58
C GLN A 67 4.31 19.96 3.91
N ASP A 68 5.17 20.92 4.24
CA ASP A 68 4.79 22.30 4.52
C ASP A 68 4.55 23.11 3.23
N TYR A 69 5.03 22.65 2.10
CA TYR A 69 4.74 23.30 0.81
C TYR A 69 3.29 23.02 0.40
N TRP A 70 2.57 24.07 0.04
CA TRP A 70 1.12 24.02 -0.16
C TRP A 70 0.65 22.91 -1.11
N LEU A 71 1.34 22.72 -2.25
CA LEU A 71 0.95 21.70 -3.24
C LEU A 71 1.18 20.29 -2.71
N VAL A 72 2.31 20.04 -2.04
CA VAL A 72 2.61 18.75 -1.44
C VAL A 72 1.61 18.41 -0.35
N ARG A 73 1.27 19.38 0.49
CA ARG A 73 0.21 19.25 1.50
C ARG A 73 -1.13 18.85 0.87
N GLU A 74 -1.54 19.52 -0.21
CA GLU A 74 -2.80 19.19 -0.91
C GLU A 74 -2.75 17.79 -1.55
N ILE A 75 -1.59 17.35 -2.03
CA ILE A 75 -1.38 15.98 -2.53
C ILE A 75 -1.57 14.97 -1.40
N ILE A 76 -0.93 15.17 -0.23
CA ILE A 76 -1.09 14.30 0.93
C ILE A 76 -2.55 14.27 1.40
N LEU A 77 -3.24 15.42 1.43
CA LEU A 77 -4.66 15.49 1.78
C LEU A 77 -5.55 14.76 0.77
N ASN A 78 -5.19 14.80 -0.52
CA ASN A 78 -5.90 14.04 -1.54
C ASN A 78 -5.70 12.54 -1.38
N LEU A 79 -4.45 12.08 -1.18
CA LEU A 79 -4.14 10.68 -0.84
C LEU A 79 -4.95 10.20 0.38
N LYS A 80 -4.90 10.96 1.48
CA LYS A 80 -5.69 10.70 2.69
C LYS A 80 -7.18 10.53 2.38
N ARG A 81 -7.76 11.39 1.54
CA ARG A 81 -9.17 11.31 1.16
C ARG A 81 -9.47 10.02 0.38
N VAL A 82 -8.62 9.67 -0.57
CA VAL A 82 -8.79 8.48 -1.41
C VAL A 82 -8.69 7.21 -0.59
N PHE A 83 -7.67 7.09 0.26
CA PHE A 83 -7.54 5.94 1.16
C PHE A 83 -8.70 5.82 2.17
N LYS A 84 -9.21 6.95 2.70
CA LYS A 84 -10.44 6.92 3.53
C LYS A 84 -11.66 6.39 2.77
N ARG A 85 -11.73 6.61 1.46
CA ARG A 85 -12.81 6.06 0.64
C ARG A 85 -12.64 4.56 0.45
N LEU A 86 -11.40 4.09 0.29
CA LEU A 86 -11.10 2.66 0.24
C LEU A 86 -11.52 1.95 1.53
N ASP A 87 -11.30 2.55 2.70
CA ASP A 87 -11.74 2.00 4.00
C ASP A 87 -13.26 1.84 4.13
N LEU A 88 -14.04 2.50 3.28
CA LEU A 88 -15.51 2.52 3.36
C LEU A 88 -16.18 1.71 2.24
N VAL A 89 -15.42 1.03 1.37
CA VAL A 89 -16.01 0.17 0.35
C VAL A 89 -16.66 -1.06 0.98
N SER A 90 -17.81 -1.46 0.45
CA SER A 90 -18.57 -2.62 0.90
C SER A 90 -18.17 -3.90 0.13
N ARG A 91 -16.93 -3.99 -0.27
CA ARG A 91 -16.35 -5.13 -1.00
C ARG A 91 -15.27 -5.77 -0.17
N SER A 92 -15.04 -7.07 -0.35
CA SER A 92 -13.88 -7.73 0.24
C SER A 92 -12.62 -7.30 -0.48
N LEU A 93 -11.63 -6.81 0.29
CA LEU A 93 -10.34 -6.39 -0.23
C LEU A 93 -9.30 -7.47 0.08
N VAL A 94 -8.65 -7.98 -0.95
CA VAL A 94 -7.58 -8.98 -0.84
C VAL A 94 -6.31 -8.39 -1.45
N ALA A 95 -5.26 -8.26 -0.65
CA ALA A 95 -3.95 -7.82 -1.12
C ALA A 95 -3.05 -9.01 -1.43
N LEU A 96 -2.42 -9.02 -2.61
CA LEU A 96 -1.48 -10.04 -3.03
C LEU A 96 -0.09 -9.43 -3.17
N ILE A 97 0.85 -9.90 -2.36
CA ILE A 97 2.22 -9.44 -2.29
C ILE A 97 3.12 -10.51 -2.91
N GLU A 98 3.58 -10.25 -4.13
CA GLU A 98 4.36 -11.16 -4.97
C GLU A 98 5.72 -10.53 -5.30
N PRO A 99 6.70 -11.31 -5.80
CA PRO A 99 7.90 -10.75 -6.38
C PRO A 99 7.60 -9.65 -7.41
N GLY A 100 8.31 -8.53 -7.33
CA GLY A 100 8.04 -7.35 -8.17
C GLY A 100 6.92 -6.44 -7.69
N SER A 101 6.27 -6.76 -6.57
CA SER A 101 5.37 -5.83 -5.87
C SER A 101 6.17 -4.65 -5.28
N CYS A 102 5.50 -3.50 -5.18
CA CYS A 102 6.09 -2.28 -4.60
C CYS A 102 5.21 -1.71 -3.47
N PHE A 103 4.80 -2.57 -2.54
CA PHE A 103 4.03 -2.17 -1.35
C PHE A 103 4.93 -1.47 -0.33
N THR A 104 5.31 -0.26 -0.63
CA THR A 104 6.16 0.62 0.19
C THR A 104 5.36 1.83 0.63
N GLY A 105 5.43 2.21 1.87
CA GLY A 105 4.87 3.43 2.45
C GLY A 105 3.45 3.73 2.01
N THR A 106 3.26 4.74 1.15
CA THR A 106 1.93 5.12 0.63
C THR A 106 1.20 3.93 0.00
N LEU A 107 1.88 3.05 -0.74
CA LEU A 107 1.25 1.86 -1.33
C LEU A 107 1.06 0.71 -0.32
N LEU A 108 1.82 0.68 0.79
CA LEU A 108 1.57 -0.25 1.89
C LEU A 108 0.19 -0.04 2.53
N GLU A 109 -0.35 1.19 2.47
CA GLU A 109 -1.71 1.48 2.95
C GLU A 109 -2.78 0.60 2.27
N LEU A 110 -2.54 0.11 1.06
CA LEU A 110 -3.43 -0.83 0.37
C LEU A 110 -3.47 -2.20 1.06
N VAL A 111 -2.30 -2.70 1.52
CA VAL A 111 -2.20 -3.95 2.28
C VAL A 111 -2.87 -3.79 3.65
N LEU A 112 -2.61 -2.67 4.31
CA LEU A 112 -3.17 -2.37 5.64
C LEU A 112 -4.68 -2.14 5.60
N ALA A 113 -5.25 -1.70 4.47
CA ALA A 113 -6.68 -1.54 4.26
C ALA A 113 -7.39 -2.84 3.83
N ALA A 114 -6.64 -3.87 3.41
CA ALA A 114 -7.21 -5.11 2.95
C ALA A 114 -7.76 -5.95 4.12
N ASP A 115 -8.88 -6.65 3.87
CA ASP A 115 -9.45 -7.62 4.81
C ASP A 115 -8.53 -8.82 5.02
N ARG A 116 -7.84 -9.22 3.95
CA ARG A 116 -6.84 -10.28 3.95
C ARG A 116 -5.67 -9.90 3.05
N SER A 117 -4.47 -10.26 3.46
CA SER A 117 -3.26 -10.10 2.68
C SER A 117 -2.50 -11.41 2.62
N TYR A 118 -2.09 -11.78 1.42
CA TYR A 118 -1.29 -12.96 1.12
C TYR A 118 0.07 -12.48 0.63
N MET A 119 1.12 -12.94 1.27
CA MET A 119 2.49 -12.62 0.88
C MET A 119 3.24 -13.91 0.58
N LEU A 120 3.79 -14.02 -0.62
CA LEU A 120 4.54 -15.20 -1.03
C LEU A 120 5.79 -15.35 -0.14
N ASP A 121 5.92 -16.50 0.52
CA ASP A 121 7.13 -16.88 1.23
C ASP A 121 8.05 -17.66 0.28
N GLY A 122 9.00 -16.94 -0.34
CA GLY A 122 9.92 -17.48 -1.34
C GLY A 122 9.94 -16.72 -2.65
N SER A 123 10.30 -17.41 -3.71
CA SER A 123 10.35 -16.92 -5.09
C SER A 123 9.83 -18.01 -6.02
N PHE A 124 9.25 -17.64 -7.16
CA PHE A 124 8.86 -18.62 -8.16
C PHE A 124 10.10 -19.23 -8.83
N GLU A 125 10.15 -20.59 -8.96
CA GLU A 125 11.31 -21.32 -9.47
C GLU A 125 11.83 -20.87 -10.84
N ASP A 126 10.97 -20.31 -11.69
CA ASP A 126 11.30 -19.90 -13.07
C ASP A 126 11.69 -18.43 -13.22
N LYS A 127 11.78 -17.68 -12.11
CA LYS A 127 12.06 -16.23 -12.16
C LYS A 127 13.20 -15.88 -11.22
N ASP A 128 14.21 -15.25 -11.77
CA ASP A 128 15.33 -14.63 -11.04
C ASP A 128 14.86 -13.34 -10.32
N ASP A 129 13.67 -13.42 -9.72
CA ASP A 129 13.02 -12.28 -9.09
C ASP A 129 13.42 -12.17 -7.62
N ASN A 130 13.62 -10.97 -7.15
CA ASN A 130 13.77 -10.70 -5.73
C ASN A 130 12.51 -11.18 -4.98
N PRO A 131 12.64 -11.68 -3.75
CA PRO A 131 11.48 -12.13 -2.96
C PRO A 131 10.47 -10.98 -2.77
N ALA A 132 9.23 -11.36 -2.46
CA ALA A 132 8.20 -10.39 -2.09
C ALA A 132 8.64 -9.61 -0.84
N MET A 133 8.47 -8.28 -0.87
CA MET A 133 8.89 -7.40 0.21
C MET A 133 7.80 -6.37 0.53
N LEU A 134 7.74 -5.96 1.80
CA LEU A 134 7.01 -4.80 2.28
C LEU A 134 7.99 -3.79 2.87
N CYS A 135 7.66 -2.50 2.79
CA CYS A 135 8.48 -1.46 3.42
C CYS A 135 7.59 -0.39 4.08
N PRO A 136 7.46 -0.39 5.42
CA PRO A 136 6.82 0.71 6.12
C PRO A 136 7.69 1.97 6.05
N THR A 137 7.05 3.13 5.88
CA THR A 137 7.71 4.44 5.89
C THR A 137 7.01 5.38 6.87
N GLU A 138 7.57 6.57 7.10
CA GLU A 138 6.93 7.59 7.94
C GLU A 138 5.50 7.95 7.47
N MET A 139 5.19 7.75 6.18
CA MET A 139 3.83 7.97 5.64
C MET A 139 2.75 7.13 6.33
N ASN A 140 3.12 5.96 6.87
CA ASN A 140 2.19 5.05 7.55
C ASN A 140 1.88 5.43 9.01
N PHE A 141 2.62 6.40 9.58
CA PHE A 141 2.55 6.73 11.01
C PHE A 141 1.93 8.10 11.32
N GLY A 142 1.08 8.62 10.42
CA GLY A 142 0.33 9.85 10.72
C GLY A 142 -0.18 10.63 9.53
N ALA A 143 0.48 10.54 8.36
CA ALA A 143 0.11 11.31 7.18
C ALA A 143 -1.24 10.87 6.57
N LEU A 144 -1.58 9.59 6.66
CA LEU A 144 -2.73 8.97 6.00
C LEU A 144 -3.72 8.30 6.99
N PRO A 145 -4.28 9.06 7.97
CA PRO A 145 -5.19 8.48 8.96
C PRO A 145 -6.54 8.09 8.34
N MET A 146 -7.17 7.08 8.95
CA MET A 146 -8.54 6.65 8.69
C MET A 146 -9.58 7.70 9.15
N CYS A 147 -10.87 7.39 8.95
CA CYS A 147 -11.97 8.28 9.36
C CYS A 147 -12.06 8.50 10.88
N ASN A 148 -11.56 7.54 11.67
CA ASN A 148 -11.48 7.63 13.14
C ASN A 148 -10.24 8.43 13.64
N ASN A 149 -9.44 8.99 12.73
CA ASN A 149 -8.17 9.69 12.96
C ASN A 149 -7.00 8.82 13.48
N LEU A 150 -7.16 7.51 13.52
CA LEU A 150 -6.06 6.58 13.75
C LEU A 150 -5.41 6.19 12.41
N THR A 151 -4.15 5.80 12.44
CA THR A 151 -3.53 5.14 11.29
C THR A 151 -4.06 3.72 11.13
N ARG A 152 -3.92 3.11 9.96
CA ARG A 152 -4.29 1.69 9.74
C ARG A 152 -3.48 0.75 10.62
N ILE A 153 -2.19 1.07 10.84
CA ILE A 153 -1.33 0.35 11.78
C ILE A 153 -1.90 0.44 13.21
N GLN A 154 -2.24 1.64 13.69
CA GLN A 154 -2.85 1.82 15.01
C GLN A 154 -4.21 1.11 15.15
N THR A 155 -5.01 1.10 14.10
CA THR A 155 -6.32 0.42 14.11
C THR A 155 -6.13 -1.11 14.10
N ARG A 156 -5.14 -1.61 13.37
CA ARG A 156 -4.80 -3.05 13.31
C ARG A 156 -4.34 -3.58 14.66
N PHE A 157 -3.57 -2.78 15.40
CA PHE A 157 -3.01 -3.15 16.72
C PHE A 157 -3.64 -2.36 17.86
N ILE A 158 -4.96 -2.15 17.80
CA ILE A 158 -5.66 -1.33 18.80
C ILE A 158 -5.55 -1.91 20.22
N ASP A 159 -5.53 -3.25 20.32
CA ASP A 159 -5.39 -3.98 21.58
C ASP A 159 -3.91 -4.27 21.94
N ASP A 160 -2.97 -3.93 21.05
CA ASP A 160 -1.54 -4.14 21.22
C ASP A 160 -0.73 -2.92 20.74
N PRO A 161 -0.75 -1.81 21.48
CA PRO A 161 -0.01 -0.60 21.11
C PRO A 161 1.52 -0.78 21.05
N GLU A 162 2.07 -1.79 21.75
CA GLU A 162 3.49 -2.09 21.72
C GLU A 162 3.91 -2.56 20.33
N ASN A 163 3.05 -3.29 19.64
CA ASN A 163 3.34 -3.75 18.28
C ASN A 163 3.36 -2.60 17.24
N VAL A 164 2.65 -1.51 17.50
CA VAL A 164 2.78 -0.28 16.68
C VAL A 164 4.23 0.24 16.72
N GLU A 165 4.86 0.22 17.92
CA GLU A 165 6.26 0.64 18.06
C GLU A 165 7.23 -0.39 17.47
N ASN A 166 6.91 -1.69 17.52
CA ASN A 166 7.69 -2.73 16.84
C ASN A 166 7.74 -2.48 15.34
N VAL A 167 6.60 -2.21 14.71
CA VAL A 167 6.55 -1.84 13.28
C VAL A 167 7.28 -0.53 13.02
N ARG A 168 7.19 0.46 13.93
CA ARG A 168 7.90 1.73 13.80
C ARG A 168 9.43 1.57 13.80
N ASN A 169 9.96 0.61 14.54
CA ASN A 169 11.39 0.29 14.58
C ASN A 169 11.90 -0.33 13.27
N GLU A 170 10.98 -0.77 12.39
CA GLU A 170 11.27 -1.33 11.07
C GLU A 170 11.02 -0.33 9.92
N ILE A 171 10.77 0.95 10.23
CA ILE A 171 10.65 2.00 9.21
C ILE A 171 11.87 1.99 8.28
N ASP A 172 11.61 2.16 6.99
CA ASP A 172 12.60 2.25 5.91
C ASP A 172 13.41 0.95 5.69
N LYS A 173 12.91 -0.19 6.22
CA LYS A 173 13.50 -1.50 5.97
C LYS A 173 12.57 -2.35 5.11
N ASN A 174 13.18 -3.11 4.21
CA ASN A 174 12.47 -4.13 3.44
C ASN A 174 12.23 -5.35 4.33
N LEU A 175 10.97 -5.72 4.50
CA LEU A 175 10.50 -6.84 5.31
C LEU A 175 10.11 -7.98 4.38
N ASP A 176 10.70 -9.15 4.59
CA ASP A 176 10.28 -10.39 3.94
C ASP A 176 8.99 -10.96 4.55
N ALA A 177 8.50 -12.06 4.00
CA ALA A 177 7.25 -12.68 4.44
C ALA A 177 7.28 -13.10 5.91
N ALA A 178 8.40 -13.66 6.37
CA ALA A 178 8.55 -14.13 7.75
C ALA A 178 8.48 -12.96 8.74
N VAL A 179 9.23 -11.88 8.51
CA VAL A 179 9.24 -10.69 9.35
C VAL A 179 7.90 -9.95 9.29
N ALA A 180 7.31 -9.81 8.10
CA ALA A 180 6.01 -9.19 7.93
C ALA A 180 4.89 -9.94 8.68
N ASN A 181 4.96 -11.27 8.71
CA ASN A 181 4.03 -12.11 9.45
C ASN A 181 4.26 -12.02 10.98
N GLU A 182 5.52 -12.06 11.43
CA GLU A 182 5.86 -11.90 12.85
C GLU A 182 5.35 -10.56 13.40
N LEU A 183 5.49 -9.49 12.62
CA LEU A 183 4.96 -8.17 12.95
C LEU A 183 3.43 -8.06 12.78
N GLY A 184 2.75 -9.08 12.27
CA GLY A 184 1.31 -9.06 12.04
C GLY A 184 0.86 -8.12 10.92
N LEU A 185 1.74 -7.75 10.00
CA LEU A 185 1.43 -6.85 8.87
C LEU A 185 0.70 -7.57 7.74
N VAL A 186 0.86 -8.90 7.65
CA VAL A 186 0.19 -9.76 6.66
C VAL A 186 -0.64 -10.83 7.35
N THR A 187 -1.63 -11.39 6.62
CA THR A 187 -2.56 -12.39 7.17
C THR A 187 -2.06 -13.82 6.93
N PHE A 188 -1.52 -14.08 5.75
CA PHE A 188 -1.07 -15.40 5.32
C PHE A 188 0.24 -15.30 4.54
N ILE A 189 1.11 -16.30 4.72
CA ILE A 189 2.40 -16.41 4.03
C ILE A 189 2.55 -17.80 3.37
N PRO A 190 1.73 -18.11 2.34
CA PRO A 190 1.86 -19.36 1.61
C PRO A 190 3.21 -19.43 0.88
N ASP A 191 3.74 -20.66 0.76
CA ASP A 191 4.90 -20.93 -0.07
C ASP A 191 4.50 -20.98 -1.57
N GLU A 192 5.48 -21.22 -2.44
CA GLU A 192 5.27 -21.28 -3.89
C GLU A 192 4.33 -22.42 -4.33
N ILE A 193 4.27 -23.51 -3.56
CA ILE A 193 3.46 -24.68 -3.89
C ILE A 193 1.98 -24.39 -3.61
N ASP A 194 1.70 -23.76 -2.48
CA ASP A 194 0.35 -23.50 -2.01
C ASP A 194 -0.22 -22.17 -2.54
N TRP A 195 0.65 -21.28 -3.10
CA TRP A 195 0.28 -19.94 -3.51
C TRP A 195 -0.94 -19.85 -4.42
N GLU A 196 -0.93 -20.60 -5.53
CA GLU A 196 -2.01 -20.52 -6.52
C GLU A 196 -3.35 -21.01 -5.93
N GLU A 197 -3.33 -22.08 -5.12
CA GLU A 197 -4.54 -22.62 -4.52
C GLU A 197 -5.10 -21.71 -3.44
N GLU A 198 -4.26 -21.18 -2.55
CA GLU A 198 -4.67 -20.25 -1.50
C GLU A 198 -5.25 -18.96 -2.08
N VAL A 199 -4.61 -18.38 -3.09
CA VAL A 199 -5.13 -17.18 -3.77
C VAL A 199 -6.44 -17.48 -4.48
N ARG A 200 -6.57 -18.63 -5.15
CA ARG A 200 -7.82 -19.03 -5.81
C ARG A 200 -8.96 -19.15 -4.79
N ILE A 201 -8.73 -19.84 -3.68
CA ILE A 201 -9.70 -19.99 -2.59
C ILE A 201 -10.10 -18.60 -2.04
N ALA A 202 -9.13 -17.73 -1.81
CA ALA A 202 -9.39 -16.39 -1.28
C ALA A 202 -10.30 -15.54 -2.18
N VAL A 203 -10.25 -15.75 -3.50
CA VAL A 203 -11.00 -14.98 -4.49
C VAL A 203 -12.33 -15.63 -4.87
N GLU A 204 -12.39 -16.97 -4.96
CA GLU A 204 -13.55 -17.71 -5.45
C GLU A 204 -14.59 -18.06 -4.37
N GLU A 205 -14.19 -18.18 -3.11
CA GLU A 205 -15.09 -18.60 -2.03
C GLU A 205 -15.89 -17.47 -1.35
N ARG A 206 -16.08 -16.34 -2.05
CA ARG A 206 -16.83 -15.19 -1.51
C ARG A 206 -17.93 -14.68 -2.42
#